data_76a00ef363d04ec1fb6080fb7d724c40
#
_entry.id   76a00ef363d04ec1fb6080fb7d724c40
#
_cell.length_a   1.000
_cell.length_b   1.000
_cell.length_c   1.000
_cell.angle_alpha   90.00
_cell.angle_beta   90.00
_cell.angle_gamma   90.00
#
_symmetry.space_group_name_H-M   'P 1'
#
loop_
_entity.id
_entity.type
_entity.pdbx_description
1 polymer ?
#
loop_
_entity_poly.entity_id
_entity_poly.type
_entity_poly.pdbx_seq_one_letter_code
_entity_poly.pdbx_strand_id
1 'polypeptide(L)'
;MINEKSSSAIKSQINAEFYSAYLYLDFYNFYVEQGLDGFANWYQVQAQEERDHAMLMMQYMQNNDLKVTLEAIEKPNLKLSENMDPLREGLKHEKYVTGLIHNIYDAAYSAKDFRTMQFLDWFVKEQGEEETNANDLIKKMELFGSDPKSLYMLDNELAARTYAAPSLVL
;
A
#
# COMPACT_ATOMS: atom_id res chain seq x y z
N MET A 1 22.09 -9.73 -15.16
CA MET A 1 21.07 -9.08 -16.02
C MET A 1 19.72 -9.46 -15.44
N ILE A 2 18.84 -8.49 -15.20
CA ILE A 2 17.50 -8.77 -14.66
C ILE A 2 16.69 -9.58 -15.67
N ASN A 3 15.95 -10.56 -15.22
CA ASN A 3 15.13 -11.40 -16.08
C ASN A 3 13.95 -10.59 -16.66
N GLU A 4 13.59 -10.86 -17.91
CA GLU A 4 12.52 -10.13 -18.61
C GLU A 4 11.15 -10.29 -17.93
N LYS A 5 10.83 -11.47 -17.40
CA LYS A 5 9.57 -11.70 -16.66
C LYS A 5 9.53 -10.89 -15.38
N SER A 6 10.63 -10.87 -14.61
CA SER A 6 10.75 -10.06 -13.38
C SER A 6 10.62 -8.57 -13.71
N SER A 7 11.32 -8.08 -14.76
CA SER A 7 11.25 -6.67 -15.13
C SER A 7 9.87 -6.25 -15.62
N SER A 8 9.18 -7.09 -16.39
CA SER A 8 7.81 -6.82 -16.84
C SER A 8 6.82 -6.78 -15.65
N ALA A 9 6.97 -7.70 -14.70
CA ALA A 9 6.12 -7.75 -13.52
C ALA A 9 6.36 -6.54 -12.61
N ILE A 10 7.62 -6.08 -12.42
CA ILE A 10 7.94 -4.86 -11.67
C ILE A 10 7.31 -3.62 -12.34
N LYS A 11 7.35 -3.52 -13.68
CA LYS A 11 6.67 -2.42 -14.39
C LYS A 11 5.17 -2.36 -14.09
N SER A 12 4.51 -3.51 -14.09
CA SER A 12 3.09 -3.59 -13.74
C SER A 12 2.86 -3.23 -12.27
N GLN A 13 3.78 -3.63 -11.38
CA GLN A 13 3.70 -3.31 -9.96
C GLN A 13 3.86 -1.82 -9.68
N ILE A 14 4.73 -1.11 -10.40
CA ILE A 14 4.82 0.36 -10.29
C ILE A 14 3.46 1.00 -10.47
N ASN A 15 2.70 0.56 -11.48
CA ASN A 15 1.35 1.07 -11.72
C ASN A 15 0.37 0.66 -10.60
N ALA A 16 0.50 -0.55 -10.07
CA ALA A 16 -0.32 -1.04 -8.96
C ALA A 16 -0.08 -0.23 -7.68
N GLU A 17 1.18 0.12 -7.36
CA GLU A 17 1.51 0.96 -6.20
C GLU A 17 0.96 2.39 -6.36
N PHE A 18 1.05 2.99 -7.54
CA PHE A 18 0.40 4.27 -7.80
C PHE A 18 -1.13 4.19 -7.69
N TYR A 19 -1.74 3.07 -8.11
CA TYR A 19 -3.15 2.83 -7.88
C TYR A 19 -3.47 2.72 -6.39
N SER A 20 -2.65 2.00 -5.60
CA SER A 20 -2.79 1.91 -4.15
C SER A 20 -2.79 3.30 -3.50
N ALA A 21 -1.83 4.16 -3.88
CA ALA A 21 -1.79 5.54 -3.41
C ALA A 21 -3.09 6.30 -3.75
N TYR A 22 -3.60 6.13 -4.95
CA TYR A 22 -4.82 6.79 -5.41
C TYR A 22 -6.07 6.26 -4.70
N LEU A 23 -6.15 4.94 -4.45
CA LEU A 23 -7.18 4.29 -3.66
C LEU A 23 -7.20 4.83 -2.22
N TYR A 24 -6.05 4.98 -1.60
CA TYR A 24 -5.97 5.49 -0.21
C TYR A 24 -6.27 6.98 -0.11
N LEU A 25 -6.08 7.76 -1.17
CA LEU A 25 -6.61 9.13 -1.24
C LEU A 25 -8.15 9.14 -1.31
N ASP A 26 -8.77 8.14 -1.92
CA ASP A 26 -10.24 7.99 -1.91
C ASP A 26 -10.75 7.67 -0.50
N PHE A 27 -10.05 6.81 0.25
CA PHE A 27 -10.36 6.53 1.66
C PHE A 27 -10.14 7.75 2.55
N TYR A 28 -9.05 8.49 2.34
CA TYR A 28 -8.80 9.77 2.98
C TYR A 28 -9.98 10.73 2.80
N ASN A 29 -10.42 10.92 1.55
CA ASN A 29 -11.54 11.79 1.21
C ASN A 29 -12.84 11.35 1.89
N PHE A 30 -13.13 10.04 1.88
CA PHE A 30 -14.28 9.47 2.58
C PHE A 30 -14.27 9.84 4.06
N TYR A 31 -13.15 9.64 4.77
CA TYR A 31 -13.08 9.92 6.21
C TYR A 31 -13.15 11.42 6.53
N VAL A 32 -12.63 12.29 5.67
CA VAL A 32 -12.84 13.75 5.79
C VAL A 32 -14.33 14.09 5.75
N GLU A 33 -15.08 13.48 4.81
CA GLU A 33 -16.54 13.67 4.71
C GLU A 33 -17.29 13.13 5.95
N GLN A 34 -16.77 12.09 6.62
CA GLN A 34 -17.34 11.56 7.87
C GLN A 34 -16.94 12.38 9.11
N GLY A 35 -16.06 13.35 9.01
CA GLY A 35 -15.52 14.10 10.15
C GLY A 35 -14.57 13.30 11.03
N LEU A 36 -13.90 12.28 10.48
CA LEU A 36 -12.93 11.42 11.15
C LEU A 36 -11.51 11.77 10.68
N ASP A 37 -11.00 12.90 11.17
CA ASP A 37 -9.72 13.48 10.73
C ASP A 37 -8.52 12.59 11.04
N GLY A 38 -8.58 11.78 12.09
CA GLY A 38 -7.52 10.84 12.47
C GLY A 38 -7.44 9.66 11.48
N PHE A 39 -8.57 9.07 11.11
CA PHE A 39 -8.63 8.05 10.06
C PHE A 39 -8.22 8.65 8.71
N ALA A 40 -8.65 9.87 8.41
CA ALA A 40 -8.22 10.58 7.21
C ALA A 40 -6.70 10.76 7.19
N ASN A 41 -6.09 11.24 8.27
CA ASN A 41 -4.64 11.35 8.39
C ASN A 41 -3.94 10.01 8.18
N TRP A 42 -4.46 8.92 8.74
CA TRP A 42 -3.89 7.58 8.53
C TRP A 42 -3.78 7.24 7.05
N TYR A 43 -4.85 7.42 6.28
CA TYR A 43 -4.84 7.09 4.86
C TYR A 43 -4.12 8.12 3.99
N GLN A 44 -4.01 9.37 4.42
CA GLN A 44 -3.16 10.35 3.75
C GLN A 44 -1.68 9.95 3.83
N VAL A 45 -1.23 9.50 5.02
CA VAL A 45 0.13 8.97 5.21
C VAL A 45 0.31 7.70 4.38
N GLN A 46 -0.65 6.77 4.44
CA GLN A 46 -0.61 5.54 3.65
C GLN A 46 -0.47 5.81 2.15
N ALA A 47 -1.23 6.75 1.61
CA ALA A 47 -1.14 7.13 0.20
C ALA A 47 0.26 7.64 -0.18
N GLN A 48 0.94 8.32 0.72
CA GLN A 48 2.32 8.77 0.50
C GLN A 48 3.31 7.61 0.52
N GLU A 49 3.14 6.66 1.43
CA GLU A 49 3.98 5.45 1.51
C GLU A 49 3.86 4.60 0.24
N GLU A 50 2.64 4.39 -0.27
CA GLU A 50 2.42 3.66 -1.52
C GLU A 50 3.06 4.35 -2.74
N ARG A 51 2.99 5.69 -2.79
CA ARG A 51 3.72 6.45 -3.79
C ARG A 51 5.22 6.18 -3.71
N ASP A 52 5.77 6.11 -2.52
CA ASP A 52 7.20 5.86 -2.33
C ASP A 52 7.58 4.43 -2.70
N HIS A 53 6.70 3.44 -2.49
CA HIS A 53 6.88 2.07 -3.00
C HIS A 53 7.01 2.07 -4.52
N ALA A 54 6.13 2.78 -5.23
CA ALA A 54 6.24 2.94 -6.68
C ALA A 54 7.57 3.58 -7.09
N MET A 55 8.01 4.62 -6.38
CA MET A 55 9.26 5.33 -6.66
C MET A 55 10.49 4.45 -6.42
N LEU A 56 10.50 3.62 -5.38
CA LEU A 56 11.56 2.64 -5.14
C LEU A 56 11.67 1.63 -6.28
N MET A 57 10.54 1.11 -6.75
CA MET A 57 10.54 0.19 -7.89
C MET A 57 11.02 0.85 -9.18
N MET A 58 10.61 2.12 -9.42
CA MET A 58 11.11 2.89 -10.56
C MET A 58 12.63 3.10 -10.47
N GLN A 59 13.14 3.48 -9.32
CA GLN A 59 14.58 3.69 -9.09
C GLN A 59 15.36 2.37 -9.27
N TYR A 60 14.83 1.26 -8.75
CA TYR A 60 15.42 -0.06 -8.96
C TYR A 60 15.53 -0.40 -10.44
N MET A 61 14.47 -0.17 -11.24
CA MET A 61 14.50 -0.37 -12.69
C MET A 61 15.56 0.49 -13.36
N GLN A 62 15.60 1.80 -13.02
CA GLN A 62 16.54 2.77 -13.60
C GLN A 62 18.00 2.43 -13.25
N ASN A 63 18.27 2.02 -12.00
CA ASN A 63 19.61 1.59 -11.56
C ASN A 63 20.10 0.33 -12.29
N ASN A 64 19.20 -0.38 -12.97
CA ASN A 64 19.51 -1.58 -13.75
C ASN A 64 19.36 -1.37 -15.27
N ASP A 65 19.41 -0.11 -15.73
CA ASP A 65 19.31 0.28 -17.15
C ASP A 65 18.01 -0.19 -17.83
N LEU A 66 16.92 -0.32 -17.07
CA LEU A 66 15.62 -0.75 -17.57
C LEU A 66 14.69 0.45 -17.75
N LYS A 67 14.05 0.50 -18.92
CA LYS A 67 13.08 1.56 -19.20
C LYS A 67 11.77 1.33 -18.42
N VAL A 68 11.32 2.38 -17.75
CA VAL A 68 9.99 2.45 -17.13
C VAL A 68 9.04 3.15 -18.10
N THR A 69 7.84 2.58 -18.26
CA THR A 69 6.72 3.22 -18.96
C THR A 69 5.58 3.34 -17.94
N LEU A 70 5.07 4.55 -17.77
CA LEU A 70 3.93 4.80 -16.88
C LEU A 70 2.65 4.55 -17.65
N GLU A 71 1.75 3.79 -17.03
CA GLU A 71 0.43 3.48 -17.55
C GLU A 71 -0.64 4.36 -16.88
N ALA A 72 -1.87 4.31 -17.39
CA ALA A 72 -2.98 5.01 -16.76
C ALA A 72 -3.29 4.43 -15.36
N ILE A 73 -3.55 5.32 -14.40
CA ILE A 73 -4.02 4.92 -13.07
C ILE A 73 -5.55 4.85 -13.14
N GLU A 74 -6.11 3.68 -12.84
CA GLU A 74 -7.55 3.46 -12.83
C GLU A 74 -8.24 4.28 -11.73
N LYS A 75 -9.48 4.69 -11.99
CA LYS A 75 -10.32 5.33 -10.99
C LYS A 75 -10.71 4.30 -9.92
N PRO A 76 -10.56 4.59 -8.62
CA PRO A 76 -11.15 3.77 -7.57
C PRO A 76 -12.67 3.68 -7.78
N ASN A 77 -13.20 2.46 -7.79
CA ASN A 77 -14.62 2.21 -8.04
C ASN A 77 -15.23 1.39 -6.90
N LEU A 78 -15.14 1.94 -5.69
CA LEU A 78 -15.69 1.33 -4.49
C LEU A 78 -16.93 2.11 -4.02
N LYS A 79 -17.88 1.38 -3.44
CA LYS A 79 -19.02 1.96 -2.74
C LYS A 79 -18.71 1.96 -1.25
N LEU A 80 -18.35 3.11 -0.72
CA LEU A 80 -18.09 3.32 0.69
C LEU A 80 -19.31 3.98 1.32
N SER A 81 -19.88 3.38 2.35
CA SER A 81 -21.08 3.86 3.05
C SER A 81 -20.93 3.87 4.57
N GLU A 82 -20.13 2.97 5.11
CA GLU A 82 -19.89 2.83 6.54
C GLU A 82 -18.41 3.05 6.88
N ASN A 83 -18.12 3.51 8.09
CA ASN A 83 -16.76 3.77 8.54
C ASN A 83 -15.84 2.52 8.50
N MET A 84 -16.43 1.33 8.50
CA MET A 84 -15.73 0.06 8.39
C MET A 84 -15.33 -0.29 6.94
N ASP A 85 -16.01 0.26 5.94
CA ASP A 85 -15.82 -0.13 4.54
C ASP A 85 -14.38 0.13 4.04
N PRO A 86 -13.79 1.34 4.23
CA PRO A 86 -12.41 1.56 3.79
C PRO A 86 -11.41 0.63 4.46
N LEU A 87 -11.63 0.26 5.73
CA LEU A 87 -10.73 -0.64 6.46
C LEU A 87 -10.74 -2.06 5.87
N ARG A 88 -11.93 -2.58 5.57
CA ARG A 88 -12.10 -3.92 4.97
C ARG A 88 -11.56 -3.96 3.53
N GLU A 89 -11.88 -2.94 2.75
CA GLU A 89 -11.36 -2.86 1.38
C GLU A 89 -9.85 -2.64 1.37
N GLY A 90 -9.29 -1.88 2.34
CA GLY A 90 -7.86 -1.74 2.53
C GLY A 90 -7.17 -3.08 2.79
N LEU A 91 -7.63 -3.86 3.76
CA LEU A 91 -7.06 -5.18 4.02
C LEU A 91 -7.15 -6.12 2.81
N LYS A 92 -8.27 -6.09 2.10
CA LYS A 92 -8.45 -6.88 0.88
C LYS A 92 -7.46 -6.45 -0.21
N HIS A 93 -7.23 -5.15 -0.33
CA HIS A 93 -6.27 -4.59 -1.26
C HIS A 93 -4.84 -4.98 -0.90
N GLU A 94 -4.43 -4.88 0.37
CA GLU A 94 -3.09 -5.30 0.81
C GLU A 94 -2.82 -6.79 0.51
N LYS A 95 -3.79 -7.66 0.76
CA LYS A 95 -3.67 -9.09 0.39
C LYS A 95 -3.53 -9.30 -1.11
N TYR A 96 -4.19 -8.47 -1.92
CA TYR A 96 -4.02 -8.51 -3.37
C TYR A 96 -2.60 -8.05 -3.77
N VAL A 97 -2.09 -6.96 -3.21
CA VAL A 97 -0.73 -6.46 -3.46
C VAL A 97 0.32 -7.48 -3.02
N THR A 98 0.15 -8.11 -1.84
CA THR A 98 1.00 -9.21 -1.38
C THR A 98 1.09 -10.31 -2.45
N GLY A 99 -0.04 -10.69 -3.04
CA GLY A 99 -0.06 -11.68 -4.13
C GLY A 99 0.73 -11.24 -5.35
N LEU A 100 0.67 -9.97 -5.71
CA LEU A 100 1.46 -9.41 -6.83
C LEU A 100 2.96 -9.44 -6.52
N ILE A 101 3.38 -9.03 -5.32
CA ILE A 101 4.78 -9.08 -4.87
C ILE A 101 5.30 -10.53 -4.88
N HIS A 102 4.52 -11.48 -4.36
CA HIS A 102 4.89 -12.90 -4.39
C HIS A 102 5.05 -13.44 -5.82
N ASN A 103 4.22 -13.02 -6.77
CA ASN A 103 4.35 -13.41 -8.17
C ASN A 103 5.65 -12.89 -8.81
N ILE A 104 6.06 -11.65 -8.47
CA ILE A 104 7.33 -11.09 -8.93
C ILE A 104 8.49 -11.88 -8.32
N TYR A 105 8.40 -12.18 -7.03
CA TYR A 105 9.42 -12.96 -6.31
C TYR A 105 9.58 -14.35 -6.90
N ASP A 106 8.48 -15.04 -7.20
CA ASP A 106 8.50 -16.37 -7.83
C ASP A 106 9.13 -16.34 -9.24
N ALA A 107 8.83 -15.30 -10.02
CA ALA A 107 9.47 -15.11 -11.32
C ALA A 107 10.98 -14.90 -11.20
N ALA A 108 11.43 -14.11 -10.22
CA ALA A 108 12.85 -13.88 -9.93
C ALA A 108 13.54 -15.16 -9.44
N TYR A 109 12.89 -15.89 -8.54
CA TYR A 109 13.38 -17.18 -8.00
C TYR A 109 13.56 -18.21 -9.11
N SER A 110 12.56 -18.40 -9.96
CA SER A 110 12.58 -19.33 -11.07
C SER A 110 13.69 -19.01 -12.10
N ALA A 111 14.02 -17.73 -12.26
CA ALA A 111 15.08 -17.25 -13.12
C ALA A 111 16.46 -17.19 -12.46
N LYS A 112 16.56 -17.49 -11.15
CA LYS A 112 17.76 -17.29 -10.33
C LYS A 112 18.27 -15.84 -10.36
N ASP A 113 17.34 -14.89 -10.43
CA ASP A 113 17.61 -13.45 -10.41
C ASP A 113 17.75 -12.98 -8.96
N PHE A 114 18.88 -13.31 -8.35
CA PHE A 114 19.16 -13.04 -6.94
C PHE A 114 19.14 -11.54 -6.59
N ARG A 115 19.45 -10.68 -7.55
CA ARG A 115 19.40 -9.22 -7.33
C ARG A 115 17.96 -8.74 -7.15
N THR A 116 17.04 -9.19 -8.00
CA THR A 116 15.62 -8.88 -7.87
C THR A 116 15.04 -9.50 -6.60
N MET A 117 15.41 -10.72 -6.23
CA MET A 117 14.98 -11.35 -4.99
C MET A 117 15.40 -10.50 -3.77
N GLN A 118 16.68 -10.11 -3.69
CA GLN A 118 17.19 -9.28 -2.59
C GLN A 118 16.48 -7.92 -2.51
N PHE A 119 16.16 -7.30 -3.64
CA PHE A 119 15.37 -6.09 -3.69
C PHE A 119 13.95 -6.31 -3.14
N LEU A 120 13.33 -7.43 -3.52
CA LEU A 120 11.95 -7.75 -3.11
C LEU A 120 11.84 -8.23 -1.66
N ASP A 121 12.91 -8.68 -1.00
CA ASP A 121 12.89 -9.11 0.40
C ASP A 121 12.31 -8.03 1.32
N TRP A 122 12.63 -6.75 1.05
CA TRP A 122 12.05 -5.63 1.78
C TRP A 122 10.54 -5.54 1.57
N PHE A 123 10.05 -5.64 0.32
CA PHE A 123 8.62 -5.58 0.01
C PHE A 123 7.84 -6.76 0.59
N VAL A 124 8.42 -7.94 0.63
CA VAL A 124 7.79 -9.12 1.27
C VAL A 124 7.58 -8.86 2.77
N LYS A 125 8.58 -8.27 3.43
CA LYS A 125 8.46 -7.90 4.85
C LYS A 125 7.44 -6.78 5.04
N GLU A 126 7.50 -5.74 4.22
CA GLU A 126 6.58 -4.59 4.27
C GLU A 126 5.13 -5.04 4.14
N GLN A 127 4.81 -5.90 3.15
CA GLN A 127 3.45 -6.41 2.99
C GLN A 127 2.94 -7.17 4.22
N GLY A 128 3.81 -7.86 4.95
CA GLY A 128 3.45 -8.47 6.23
C GLY A 128 3.07 -7.44 7.29
N GLU A 129 3.75 -6.29 7.32
CA GLU A 129 3.44 -5.18 8.21
C GLU A 129 2.14 -4.47 7.79
N GLU A 130 1.93 -4.23 6.49
CA GLU A 130 0.72 -3.62 5.94
C GLU A 130 -0.55 -4.44 6.25
N GLU A 131 -0.51 -5.74 6.03
CA GLU A 131 -1.64 -6.61 6.39
C GLU A 131 -1.91 -6.62 7.90
N THR A 132 -0.86 -6.59 8.72
CA THR A 132 -0.99 -6.53 10.19
C THR A 132 -1.65 -5.23 10.61
N ASN A 133 -1.17 -4.10 10.10
CA ASN A 133 -1.72 -2.77 10.39
C ASN A 133 -3.19 -2.65 9.97
N ALA A 134 -3.53 -3.13 8.77
CA ALA A 134 -4.91 -3.13 8.28
C ALA A 134 -5.84 -4.01 9.16
N ASN A 135 -5.38 -5.20 9.57
CA ASN A 135 -6.14 -6.05 10.49
C ASN A 135 -6.35 -5.38 11.86
N ASP A 136 -5.33 -4.71 12.38
CA ASP A 136 -5.42 -4.06 13.69
C ASP A 136 -6.38 -2.86 13.68
N LEU A 137 -6.44 -2.11 12.58
CA LEU A 137 -7.44 -1.06 12.41
C LEU A 137 -8.87 -1.62 12.42
N ILE A 138 -9.11 -2.74 11.73
CA ILE A 138 -10.41 -3.42 11.72
C ILE A 138 -10.80 -3.82 13.13
N LYS A 139 -9.91 -4.49 13.88
CA LYS A 139 -10.16 -4.89 15.28
C LYS A 139 -10.46 -3.70 16.18
N LYS A 140 -9.71 -2.62 16.05
CA LYS A 140 -9.95 -1.40 16.81
C LYS A 140 -11.31 -0.79 16.48
N MET A 141 -11.69 -0.74 15.21
CA MET A 141 -13.00 -0.26 14.79
C MET A 141 -14.13 -1.17 15.31
N GLU A 142 -13.96 -2.49 15.31
CA GLU A 142 -14.93 -3.45 15.86
C GLU A 142 -15.11 -3.26 17.37
N LEU A 143 -14.04 -2.96 18.12
CA LEU A 143 -14.07 -2.75 19.56
C LEU A 143 -14.63 -1.38 19.96
N PHE A 144 -14.30 -0.33 19.20
CA PHE A 144 -14.51 1.06 19.63
C PHE A 144 -15.41 1.87 18.71
N GLY A 145 -15.73 1.37 17.50
CA GLY A 145 -16.41 2.14 16.47
C GLY A 145 -17.91 2.36 16.69
N SER A 146 -18.55 1.58 17.56
CA SER A 146 -20.01 1.67 17.81
C SER A 146 -20.40 2.75 18.84
N ASP A 147 -19.49 3.14 19.72
CA ASP A 147 -19.71 4.20 20.72
C ASP A 147 -19.06 5.50 20.27
N PRO A 148 -19.81 6.62 20.16
CA PRO A 148 -19.26 7.88 19.64
C PRO A 148 -18.06 8.41 20.42
N LYS A 149 -18.02 8.24 21.74
CA LYS A 149 -16.89 8.68 22.57
C LYS A 149 -15.65 7.84 22.32
N SER A 150 -15.82 6.54 22.25
CA SER A 150 -14.72 5.59 21.96
C SER A 150 -14.20 5.78 20.54
N LEU A 151 -15.07 6.00 19.57
CA LEU A 151 -14.67 6.31 18.19
C LEU A 151 -13.87 7.63 18.12
N TYR A 152 -14.29 8.66 18.83
CA TYR A 152 -13.55 9.92 18.92
C TYR A 152 -12.15 9.72 19.52
N MET A 153 -12.00 8.88 20.55
CA MET A 153 -10.71 8.56 21.14
C MET A 153 -9.80 7.79 20.17
N LEU A 154 -10.37 6.82 19.43
CA LEU A 154 -9.64 6.07 18.41
C LEU A 154 -9.19 7.00 17.27
N ASP A 155 -10.06 7.88 16.81
CA ASP A 155 -9.72 8.87 15.77
C ASP A 155 -8.56 9.78 16.21
N ASN A 156 -8.59 10.28 17.46
CA ASN A 156 -7.48 11.04 18.01
C ASN A 156 -6.16 10.24 18.12
N GLU A 157 -6.22 8.95 18.42
CA GLU A 157 -5.03 8.08 18.40
C GLU A 157 -4.43 8.03 17.00
N LEU A 158 -5.26 7.84 15.98
CA LEU A 158 -4.81 7.72 14.59
C LEU A 158 -4.28 9.06 14.01
N ALA A 159 -4.75 10.19 14.52
CA ALA A 159 -4.24 11.51 14.15
C ALA A 159 -2.77 11.71 14.51
N ALA A 160 -2.23 10.92 15.42
CA ALA A 160 -0.82 10.99 15.82
C ALA A 160 0.15 10.33 14.83
N ARG A 161 -0.35 9.54 13.84
CA ARG A 161 0.53 8.94 12.83
C ARG A 161 1.23 10.01 12.01
N THR A 162 2.54 9.86 11.88
CA THR A 162 3.37 10.73 11.04
C THR A 162 3.99 9.89 9.92
N TYR A 163 4.19 10.52 8.77
CA TYR A 163 4.91 9.91 7.66
C TYR A 163 6.37 9.61 8.03
N ALA A 164 6.84 8.45 7.62
CA ALA A 164 8.25 8.08 7.65
C ALA A 164 8.66 7.55 6.28
N ALA A 165 9.80 8.01 5.79
CA ALA A 165 10.33 7.52 4.51
C ALA A 165 10.67 6.02 4.60
N PRO A 166 10.53 5.26 3.50
CA PRO A 166 10.92 3.85 3.46
C PRO A 166 12.38 3.63 3.90
N SER A 167 12.62 2.55 4.62
CA SER A 167 13.96 2.20 5.11
C SER A 167 14.87 1.57 4.04
N LEU A 168 14.30 1.19 2.89
CA LEU A 168 15.06 0.62 1.78
C LEU A 168 15.93 1.68 1.09
N VAL A 169 17.21 1.41 1.00
CA VAL A 169 18.20 2.23 0.28
C VAL A 169 18.70 1.43 -0.93
N LEU A 170 18.65 2.03 -2.12
CA LEU A 170 19.04 1.43 -3.41
C LEU A 170 20.41 1.94 -3.89
#